data_3e0e52fb8d92624da9dbe39c77f0ed75
#
_entry.id   3e0e52fb8d92624da9dbe39c77f0ed75
#
_cell.length_a   1.000
_cell.length_b   1.000
_cell.length_c   1.000
_cell.angle_alpha   90.00
_cell.angle_beta   90.00
_cell.angle_gamma   90.00
#
_symmetry.space_group_name_H-M   'P 1'
#
loop_
_entity.id
_entity.type
_entity.pdbx_description
1 polymer ?
#
loop_
_entity_poly.entity_id
_entity_poly.type
_entity_poly.pdbx_seq_one_letter_code
_entity_poly.pdbx_strand_id
1 'polypeptide(L)'
;MRLTKRPSWAVGALAAGASIAITIGLATPARAALSGSDWTAANLAPRYAKSLVEDAGGHEPVSCVAGTQFCVAIVPDIKNLVNGSSIGQAALITRDAGRTWTGHATLPSTFLVDALSCATKNVCWVTGTTWATGGPAVAETIDGGKTWTDKTPADWANAPWWAFAIDCPTATTCWMVGPTGFSQDPSVEKTTDGGATWTLFGNLPTVPSTPIGTYELNGISCVSADSCVAVGGLNGGSGPARVITTTDGGATWSLSASAALSGVQQLMDVSCLPAAGGGTTCYGAGVTFASDTGTAESLVLASQDDGATWAQVESLADNGWFNSISCASTRNCWAAGAGSDDALAGTSDGGSSWSTVTSDTTNELGSVSCLSGSTCVAVTDNGVWVTSDDGGLTPAS
;
A
#
# COMPACT_ATOMS: atom_id res chain seq x y z
N MET A 1 35.49 -22.19 27.58
CA MET A 1 36.71 -21.83 28.32
C MET A 1 36.88 -20.30 28.27
N ARG A 2 36.73 -19.68 29.42
CA ARG A 2 37.17 -18.35 29.87
C ARG A 2 37.11 -17.12 28.99
N LEU A 3 36.30 -16.18 29.50
CA LEU A 3 36.32 -14.70 29.45
C LEU A 3 37.73 -14.07 29.56
N THR A 4 37.97 -12.96 28.85
CA THR A 4 38.75 -11.80 29.33
C THR A 4 38.31 -10.52 28.60
N LYS A 5 37.62 -9.64 29.29
CA LYS A 5 38.00 -8.29 29.83
C LYS A 5 38.26 -7.21 28.78
N ARG A 6 37.42 -6.16 28.91
CA ARG A 6 37.58 -4.80 28.40
C ARG A 6 38.85 -4.11 28.87
N PRO A 7 39.28 -3.00 28.25
CA PRO A 7 39.76 -1.85 29.02
C PRO A 7 38.92 -0.60 28.78
N SER A 8 38.69 0.03 29.91
CA SER A 8 38.22 1.37 30.17
C SER A 8 39.24 2.42 29.75
N TRP A 9 38.78 3.55 29.16
CA TRP A 9 39.54 4.82 29.27
C TRP A 9 38.64 5.89 29.83
N ALA A 10 39.10 6.48 30.88
CA ALA A 10 38.46 7.51 31.69
C ALA A 10 39.01 8.91 31.35
N VAL A 11 38.13 9.87 31.39
CA VAL A 11 38.22 11.22 31.95
C VAL A 11 39.19 12.23 31.31
N GLY A 12 38.59 13.31 30.83
CA GLY A 12 39.19 14.63 30.70
C GLY A 12 38.10 15.67 30.82
N ALA A 13 37.86 16.17 32.00
CA ALA A 13 37.05 17.35 32.28
C ALA A 13 37.82 18.61 31.97
N LEU A 14 37.21 19.62 31.34
CA LEU A 14 37.45 21.02 31.63
C LEU A 14 36.48 21.99 30.93
N ALA A 15 35.92 22.84 31.73
CA ALA A 15 35.57 24.23 31.52
C ALA A 15 34.11 24.57 31.13
N ALA A 16 33.50 25.22 32.10
CA ALA A 16 32.23 25.88 32.13
C ALA A 16 32.04 26.91 30.98
N GLY A 17 30.95 26.75 30.24
CA GLY A 17 30.31 27.79 29.47
C GLY A 17 28.82 27.68 29.75
N ALA A 18 28.24 28.68 30.43
CA ALA A 18 26.81 28.72 30.69
C ALA A 18 26.05 28.95 29.38
N SER A 19 25.59 27.88 28.79
CA SER A 19 24.57 27.92 27.72
C SER A 19 23.21 27.83 28.39
N ILE A 20 22.46 28.91 28.30
CA ILE A 20 21.02 28.92 28.63
C ILE A 20 20.35 28.02 27.61
N ALA A 21 20.11 26.79 27.98
CA ALA A 21 19.24 25.89 27.22
C ALA A 21 17.79 26.38 27.41
N ILE A 22 17.28 27.11 26.42
CA ILE A 22 15.83 27.28 26.25
C ILE A 22 15.32 25.91 25.84
N THR A 23 14.85 25.14 26.80
CA THR A 23 14.01 23.97 26.55
C THR A 23 12.68 24.49 25.99
N ILE A 24 12.58 24.59 24.69
CA ILE A 24 11.28 24.60 24.02
C ILE A 24 10.76 23.18 24.25
N GLY A 25 9.91 23.04 25.26
CA GLY A 25 9.09 21.84 25.41
C GLY A 25 8.22 21.75 24.19
N LEU A 26 8.62 20.93 23.21
CA LEU A 26 7.72 20.40 22.21
C LEU A 26 6.77 19.50 23.01
N ALA A 27 5.60 20.07 23.34
CA ALA A 27 4.48 19.26 23.76
C ALA A 27 4.23 18.29 22.61
N THR A 28 4.46 17.01 22.82
CA THR A 28 3.94 15.97 21.93
C THR A 28 2.45 16.25 21.79
N PRO A 29 1.91 16.43 20.57
CA PRO A 29 0.49 16.58 20.42
C PRO A 29 -0.17 15.37 21.06
N ALA A 30 -1.13 15.61 21.96
CA ALA A 30 -1.90 14.54 22.55
C ALA A 30 -2.59 13.79 21.39
N ARG A 31 -2.24 12.52 21.20
CA ARG A 31 -2.93 11.65 20.24
C ARG A 31 -4.39 11.63 20.63
N ALA A 32 -5.26 12.13 19.78
CA ALA A 32 -6.68 11.90 19.90
C ALA A 32 -6.92 10.44 19.49
N ALA A 33 -7.23 9.59 20.44
CA ALA A 33 -7.68 8.24 20.11
C ALA A 33 -9.05 8.36 19.45
N LEU A 34 -9.18 7.91 18.21
CA LEU A 34 -10.48 7.70 17.57
C LEU A 34 -11.18 6.57 18.35
N SER A 35 -12.46 6.75 18.68
CA SER A 35 -13.21 5.66 19.31
C SER A 35 -13.43 4.56 18.29
N GLY A 36 -13.28 3.29 18.67
CA GLY A 36 -13.50 2.12 17.78
C GLY A 36 -14.91 2.00 17.19
N SER A 37 -15.80 2.98 17.43
CA SER A 37 -17.12 3.11 16.84
C SER A 37 -17.13 3.68 15.42
N ASP A 38 -15.99 4.17 14.92
CA ASP A 38 -15.93 4.90 13.65
C ASP A 38 -15.80 3.98 12.44
N TRP A 39 -15.45 2.72 12.68
CA TRP A 39 -15.43 1.66 11.68
C TRP A 39 -16.47 0.60 12.00
N THR A 40 -17.32 0.26 11.04
CA THR A 40 -18.36 -0.75 11.19
C THR A 40 -18.19 -1.88 10.18
N ALA A 41 -18.38 -3.12 10.64
CA ALA A 41 -18.35 -4.27 9.74
C ALA A 41 -19.45 -4.14 8.68
N ALA A 42 -19.08 -4.29 7.42
CA ALA A 42 -20.04 -4.28 6.32
C ALA A 42 -20.95 -5.52 6.37
N ASN A 43 -22.19 -5.35 5.95
CA ASN A 43 -23.14 -6.46 5.89
C ASN A 43 -22.83 -7.37 4.69
N LEU A 44 -22.00 -8.37 4.90
CA LEU A 44 -21.66 -9.39 3.91
C LEU A 44 -22.67 -10.54 3.92
N ALA A 45 -22.93 -11.11 2.75
CA ALA A 45 -23.68 -12.36 2.72
C ALA A 45 -22.94 -13.45 3.52
N PRO A 46 -23.65 -14.30 4.32
CA PRO A 46 -23.05 -15.24 5.29
C PRO A 46 -21.96 -16.17 4.73
N ARG A 47 -21.94 -16.40 3.43
CA ARG A 47 -20.93 -17.24 2.75
C ARG A 47 -19.54 -16.56 2.64
N TYR A 48 -19.49 -15.23 2.70
CA TYR A 48 -18.25 -14.46 2.67
C TYR A 48 -17.76 -14.08 4.07
N ALA A 49 -18.67 -13.95 5.02
CA ALA A 49 -18.35 -13.72 6.43
C ALA A 49 -17.68 -14.92 7.13
N LYS A 50 -17.57 -16.06 6.47
CA LYS A 50 -17.03 -17.32 7.03
C LYS A 50 -15.86 -17.89 6.22
N SER A 51 -15.32 -17.08 5.34
CA SER A 51 -14.37 -17.49 4.31
C SER A 51 -12.91 -17.44 4.75
N LEU A 52 -12.61 -17.78 5.97
CA LEU A 52 -11.31 -17.51 6.53
C LEU A 52 -10.53 -18.79 6.67
N VAL A 53 -9.66 -19.03 5.73
CA VAL A 53 -8.57 -19.98 5.87
C VAL A 53 -7.35 -19.17 6.27
N GLU A 54 -6.87 -19.39 7.47
CA GLU A 54 -5.67 -18.81 8.08
C GLU A 54 -4.40 -19.17 7.29
N ASP A 55 -4.26 -18.98 6.02
CA ASP A 55 -3.02 -19.25 5.29
C ASP A 55 -3.08 -18.90 3.79
N ALA A 56 -4.02 -18.13 3.35
CA ALA A 56 -4.00 -17.69 1.96
C ALA A 56 -3.12 -16.45 1.76
N GLY A 57 -1.92 -16.39 2.24
CA GLY A 57 -0.91 -15.32 2.11
C GLY A 57 -1.03 -14.31 0.95
N GLY A 58 -2.23 -13.92 0.61
CA GLY A 58 -2.59 -12.99 -0.44
C GLY A 58 -3.13 -11.70 0.17
N HIS A 59 -2.77 -10.58 -0.40
CA HIS A 59 -3.38 -9.30 -0.08
C HIS A 59 -4.82 -9.31 -0.61
N GLU A 60 -5.81 -9.01 0.23
CA GLU A 60 -7.19 -8.79 -0.20
C GLU A 60 -7.33 -7.34 -0.67
N PRO A 61 -7.18 -7.06 -1.97
CA PRO A 61 -7.19 -5.69 -2.45
C PRO A 61 -8.61 -5.13 -2.53
N VAL A 62 -8.73 -3.84 -2.18
CA VAL A 62 -9.94 -3.04 -2.41
C VAL A 62 -9.60 -1.81 -3.22
N SER A 63 -10.47 -1.45 -4.16
CA SER A 63 -10.35 -0.22 -4.93
C SER A 63 -11.70 0.48 -5.05
N CYS A 64 -11.71 1.75 -4.69
CA CYS A 64 -12.86 2.63 -4.72
C CYS A 64 -12.65 3.74 -5.75
N VAL A 65 -13.70 4.09 -6.48
CA VAL A 65 -13.64 5.20 -7.44
C VAL A 65 -14.02 6.49 -6.73
N ALA A 66 -13.04 7.37 -6.56
CA ALA A 66 -13.21 8.64 -5.85
C ALA A 66 -14.39 9.46 -6.40
N GLY A 67 -15.13 10.12 -5.49
CA GLY A 67 -16.31 10.94 -5.86
C GLY A 67 -17.53 10.13 -6.29
N THR A 68 -17.51 8.79 -6.11
CA THR A 68 -18.64 7.90 -6.36
C THR A 68 -19.01 7.12 -5.10
N GLN A 69 -19.94 6.17 -5.21
CA GLN A 69 -20.24 5.20 -4.14
C GLN A 69 -19.82 3.77 -4.54
N PHE A 70 -18.92 3.66 -5.50
CA PHE A 70 -18.54 2.38 -6.10
C PHE A 70 -17.19 1.90 -5.60
N CYS A 71 -17.14 0.67 -5.08
CA CYS A 71 -15.90 -0.06 -4.82
C CYS A 71 -16.02 -1.50 -5.29
N VAL A 72 -14.86 -2.09 -5.53
CA VAL A 72 -14.67 -3.53 -5.69
C VAL A 72 -13.68 -4.00 -4.64
N ALA A 73 -13.94 -5.15 -4.04
CA ALA A 73 -13.02 -5.86 -3.15
C ALA A 73 -12.85 -7.30 -3.65
N ILE A 74 -11.64 -7.82 -3.59
CA ILE A 74 -11.36 -9.22 -3.90
C ILE A 74 -11.23 -9.96 -2.58
N VAL A 75 -11.96 -11.05 -2.46
CA VAL A 75 -11.98 -11.87 -1.25
C VAL A 75 -11.86 -13.36 -1.62
N PRO A 76 -11.36 -14.20 -0.72
CA PRO A 76 -11.36 -15.65 -0.93
C PRO A 76 -12.79 -16.19 -1.14
N ASP A 77 -12.99 -17.14 -2.04
CA ASP A 77 -14.27 -17.82 -2.27
C ASP A 77 -14.20 -19.29 -1.84
N ILE A 78 -14.78 -19.61 -0.68
CA ILE A 78 -14.80 -20.95 -0.11
C ILE A 78 -15.52 -21.99 -0.97
N LYS A 79 -16.46 -21.60 -1.82
CA LYS A 79 -17.20 -22.57 -2.63
C LYS A 79 -16.34 -23.33 -3.62
N ASN A 80 -15.19 -22.77 -3.97
CA ASN A 80 -14.22 -23.39 -4.86
C ASN A 80 -13.14 -24.20 -4.13
N LEU A 81 -13.21 -24.34 -2.79
CA LEU A 81 -12.41 -25.28 -2.03
C LEU A 81 -12.83 -26.77 -2.29
N VAL A 82 -13.05 -27.13 -3.54
CA VAL A 82 -13.28 -28.52 -3.92
C VAL A 82 -11.94 -29.17 -4.14
N ASN A 83 -11.56 -30.05 -3.22
CA ASN A 83 -10.38 -30.93 -3.23
C ASN A 83 -9.05 -30.35 -2.72
N GLY A 84 -9.04 -29.33 -1.88
CA GLY A 84 -7.84 -29.03 -1.05
C GLY A 84 -6.66 -28.38 -1.78
N SER A 85 -6.84 -27.80 -2.95
CA SER A 85 -5.68 -27.32 -3.72
C SER A 85 -5.84 -25.99 -4.47
N SER A 86 -6.96 -25.31 -4.44
CA SER A 86 -7.05 -23.95 -5.03
C SER A 86 -8.10 -23.13 -4.34
N ILE A 87 -7.69 -22.02 -3.76
CA ILE A 87 -8.58 -21.00 -3.20
C ILE A 87 -9.07 -20.16 -4.37
N GLY A 88 -10.36 -20.30 -4.72
CA GLY A 88 -10.99 -19.38 -5.65
C GLY A 88 -11.10 -17.99 -5.02
N GLN A 89 -11.04 -16.95 -5.81
CA GLN A 89 -11.28 -15.59 -5.39
C GLN A 89 -12.54 -15.04 -6.05
N ALA A 90 -13.26 -14.18 -5.36
CA ALA A 90 -14.47 -13.54 -5.84
C ALA A 90 -14.39 -12.02 -5.72
N ALA A 91 -14.92 -11.32 -6.71
CA ALA A 91 -15.11 -9.89 -6.64
C ALA A 91 -16.42 -9.56 -5.94
N LEU A 92 -16.35 -8.82 -4.85
CA LEU A 92 -17.48 -8.18 -4.19
C LEU A 92 -17.61 -6.74 -4.68
N ILE A 93 -18.83 -6.29 -4.89
CA ILE A 93 -19.13 -4.98 -5.46
C ILE A 93 -20.07 -4.23 -4.53
N THR A 94 -19.75 -2.98 -4.21
CA THR A 94 -20.66 -2.05 -3.56
C THR A 94 -21.01 -0.91 -4.52
N ARG A 95 -22.21 -0.35 -4.35
CA ARG A 95 -22.69 0.84 -5.06
C ARG A 95 -23.32 1.85 -4.10
N ASP A 96 -23.13 1.64 -2.82
CA ASP A 96 -23.66 2.44 -1.71
C ASP A 96 -22.58 2.75 -0.66
N ALA A 97 -21.33 2.95 -1.15
CA ALA A 97 -20.18 3.32 -0.34
C ALA A 97 -19.83 2.26 0.73
N GLY A 98 -19.97 0.98 0.39
CA GLY A 98 -19.57 -0.13 1.26
C GLY A 98 -20.64 -0.59 2.26
N ARG A 99 -21.83 0.06 2.32
CA ARG A 99 -22.90 -0.35 3.26
C ARG A 99 -23.44 -1.73 2.93
N THR A 100 -23.60 -2.04 1.64
CA THR A 100 -23.96 -3.37 1.18
C THR A 100 -23.02 -3.85 0.07
N TRP A 101 -22.73 -5.14 0.10
CA TRP A 101 -21.88 -5.78 -0.89
C TRP A 101 -22.64 -6.87 -1.63
N THR A 102 -22.59 -6.81 -2.93
CA THR A 102 -23.28 -7.75 -3.83
C THR A 102 -22.32 -8.26 -4.88
N GLY A 103 -22.68 -9.35 -5.50
CA GLY A 103 -21.95 -9.89 -6.64
C GLY A 103 -21.11 -11.10 -6.29
N HIS A 104 -20.72 -11.81 -7.32
CA HIS A 104 -19.84 -12.97 -7.30
C HIS A 104 -19.36 -13.22 -8.71
N ALA A 105 -18.75 -12.23 -9.33
CA ALA A 105 -18.00 -12.57 -10.50
C ALA A 105 -16.83 -13.44 -10.02
N THR A 106 -16.82 -14.68 -10.44
CA THR A 106 -15.62 -15.49 -10.33
C THR A 106 -14.55 -14.85 -11.21
N LEU A 107 -13.43 -14.55 -10.61
CA LEU A 107 -12.22 -14.20 -11.34
C LEU A 107 -11.76 -15.41 -12.17
N PRO A 108 -10.98 -15.22 -13.23
CA PRO A 108 -10.36 -16.34 -13.92
C PRO A 108 -9.64 -17.22 -12.89
N SER A 109 -10.02 -18.50 -12.81
CA SER A 109 -9.54 -19.44 -11.77
C SER A 109 -8.07 -19.82 -11.89
N THR A 110 -7.34 -19.15 -12.76
CA THR A 110 -5.96 -19.47 -13.12
C THR A 110 -4.91 -18.72 -12.33
N PHE A 111 -5.29 -17.68 -11.55
CA PHE A 111 -4.33 -16.88 -10.82
C PHE A 111 -4.84 -16.39 -9.45
N LEU A 112 -3.89 -16.08 -8.57
CA LEU A 112 -4.10 -15.40 -7.31
C LEU A 112 -3.97 -13.88 -7.56
N VAL A 113 -4.94 -13.11 -7.10
CA VAL A 113 -4.92 -11.65 -7.22
C VAL A 113 -4.11 -11.04 -6.09
N ASP A 114 -3.17 -10.17 -6.45
CA ASP A 114 -2.33 -9.43 -5.51
C ASP A 114 -2.77 -7.96 -5.43
N ALA A 115 -3.24 -7.36 -6.55
CA ALA A 115 -3.64 -5.96 -6.57
C ALA A 115 -4.85 -5.69 -7.47
N LEU A 116 -5.53 -4.57 -7.19
CA LEU A 116 -6.75 -4.13 -7.89
C LEU A 116 -6.72 -2.61 -8.05
N SER A 117 -7.04 -2.12 -9.25
CA SER A 117 -7.27 -0.70 -9.52
C SER A 117 -8.51 -0.47 -10.37
N CYS A 118 -9.38 0.43 -9.93
CA CYS A 118 -10.59 0.82 -10.65
C CYS A 118 -10.43 2.23 -11.22
N ALA A 119 -10.19 2.34 -12.53
CA ALA A 119 -10.13 3.62 -13.23
C ALA A 119 -11.51 4.32 -13.29
N THR A 120 -12.58 3.53 -13.36
CA THR A 120 -13.97 4.03 -13.39
C THR A 120 -14.89 3.01 -12.71
N LYS A 121 -16.13 3.40 -12.44
CA LYS A 121 -17.17 2.47 -11.92
C LYS A 121 -17.49 1.28 -12.86
N ASN A 122 -16.99 1.27 -14.07
CA ASN A 122 -17.19 0.19 -15.02
C ASN A 122 -15.89 -0.56 -15.33
N VAL A 123 -14.74 0.11 -15.30
CA VAL A 123 -13.45 -0.46 -15.68
C VAL A 123 -12.57 -0.61 -14.46
N CYS A 124 -12.27 -1.85 -14.12
CA CYS A 124 -11.30 -2.21 -13.09
C CYS A 124 -10.35 -3.27 -13.62
N TRP A 125 -9.15 -3.29 -13.09
CA TRP A 125 -8.10 -4.23 -13.41
C TRP A 125 -7.62 -4.93 -12.16
N VAL A 126 -7.34 -6.22 -12.28
CA VAL A 126 -6.63 -7.00 -11.26
C VAL A 126 -5.34 -7.53 -11.84
N THR A 127 -4.33 -7.61 -11.00
CA THR A 127 -3.08 -8.30 -11.32
C THR A 127 -2.74 -9.29 -10.23
N GLY A 128 -1.87 -10.25 -10.55
CA GLY A 128 -1.46 -11.28 -9.62
C GLY A 128 -0.56 -12.31 -10.26
N THR A 129 -0.55 -13.52 -9.70
CA THR A 129 0.35 -14.60 -10.09
C THR A 129 -0.42 -15.84 -10.53
N THR A 130 -0.04 -16.43 -11.66
CA THR A 130 -0.65 -17.69 -12.14
C THR A 130 -0.23 -18.87 -11.28
N TRP A 131 -1.19 -19.70 -10.88
CA TRP A 131 -0.90 -20.93 -10.10
C TRP A 131 -0.03 -21.94 -10.85
N ALA A 132 -0.21 -22.02 -12.17
CA ALA A 132 0.42 -23.06 -12.97
C ALA A 132 1.89 -22.81 -13.27
N THR A 133 2.28 -21.55 -13.44
CA THR A 133 3.62 -21.17 -13.90
C THR A 133 4.37 -20.25 -12.96
N GLY A 134 3.66 -19.64 -11.98
CA GLY A 134 4.23 -18.60 -11.12
C GLY A 134 4.48 -17.27 -11.87
N GLY A 135 4.01 -17.14 -13.10
CA GLY A 135 4.16 -15.91 -13.90
C GLY A 135 3.06 -14.89 -13.59
N PRO A 136 3.25 -13.64 -14.03
CA PRO A 136 2.26 -12.58 -13.84
C PRO A 136 0.97 -12.86 -14.60
N ALA A 137 -0.14 -12.32 -14.09
CA ALA A 137 -1.44 -12.40 -14.72
C ALA A 137 -2.22 -11.11 -14.53
N VAL A 138 -3.07 -10.78 -15.50
CA VAL A 138 -3.97 -9.63 -15.44
C VAL A 138 -5.36 -10.00 -15.96
N ALA A 139 -6.40 -9.41 -15.34
CA ALA A 139 -7.76 -9.49 -15.86
C ALA A 139 -8.46 -8.13 -15.74
N GLU A 140 -9.41 -7.92 -16.63
CA GLU A 140 -10.19 -6.70 -16.75
C GLU A 140 -11.68 -6.97 -16.58
N THR A 141 -12.37 -6.04 -15.94
CA THR A 141 -13.81 -5.87 -16.05
C THR A 141 -14.14 -4.55 -16.74
N ILE A 142 -15.15 -4.56 -17.61
CA ILE A 142 -15.70 -3.35 -18.26
C ILE A 142 -17.17 -3.11 -17.91
N ASP A 143 -17.72 -3.93 -17.01
CA ASP A 143 -19.13 -3.89 -16.60
C ASP A 143 -19.32 -3.68 -15.09
N GLY A 144 -18.28 -3.17 -14.44
CA GLY A 144 -18.28 -2.85 -13.01
C GLY A 144 -18.20 -4.10 -12.14
N GLY A 145 -17.33 -5.03 -12.49
CA GLY A 145 -17.00 -6.21 -11.71
C GLY A 145 -17.96 -7.37 -11.88
N LYS A 146 -18.92 -7.31 -12.79
CA LYS A 146 -19.89 -8.41 -13.00
C LYS A 146 -19.28 -9.58 -13.78
N THR A 147 -18.41 -9.27 -14.73
CA THR A 147 -17.63 -10.26 -15.48
C THR A 147 -16.18 -9.82 -15.56
N TRP A 148 -15.28 -10.79 -15.56
CA TRP A 148 -13.84 -10.56 -15.66
C TRP A 148 -13.28 -11.35 -16.83
N THR A 149 -12.44 -10.70 -17.62
CA THR A 149 -11.81 -11.28 -18.81
C THR A 149 -10.32 -11.35 -18.57
N ASP A 150 -9.74 -12.53 -18.73
CA ASP A 150 -8.29 -12.71 -18.72
C ASP A 150 -7.65 -11.92 -19.87
N LYS A 151 -6.70 -11.07 -19.55
CA LYS A 151 -5.95 -10.20 -20.45
C LYS A 151 -4.45 -10.47 -20.41
N THR A 152 -4.08 -11.57 -19.77
CA THR A 152 -2.68 -11.98 -19.63
C THR A 152 -2.07 -12.21 -21.01
N PRO A 153 -1.02 -11.49 -21.41
CA PRO A 153 -0.31 -11.75 -22.65
C PRO A 153 0.24 -13.18 -22.69
N ALA A 154 0.15 -13.83 -23.84
CA ALA A 154 0.55 -15.24 -23.97
C ALA A 154 2.05 -15.48 -23.73
N ASP A 155 2.88 -14.49 -23.97
CA ASP A 155 4.32 -14.50 -23.74
C ASP A 155 4.68 -14.34 -22.24
N TRP A 156 3.75 -13.92 -21.38
CA TRP A 156 3.95 -13.82 -19.94
C TRP A 156 3.89 -15.17 -19.21
N ALA A 157 3.37 -16.21 -19.82
CA ALA A 157 3.21 -17.52 -19.17
C ALA A 157 4.51 -18.08 -18.56
N ASN A 158 5.68 -17.61 -19.01
CA ASN A 158 6.98 -17.96 -18.47
C ASN A 158 7.82 -16.72 -18.16
N ALA A 159 7.21 -15.56 -18.05
CA ALA A 159 7.92 -14.33 -17.74
C ALA A 159 8.47 -14.42 -16.30
N PRO A 160 9.73 -14.09 -16.08
CA PRO A 160 10.36 -14.22 -14.77
C PRO A 160 10.14 -12.98 -13.91
N TRP A 161 8.92 -12.46 -13.84
CA TRP A 161 8.57 -11.31 -13.01
C TRP A 161 7.19 -11.50 -12.39
N TRP A 162 6.90 -10.74 -11.35
CA TRP A 162 5.63 -10.73 -10.63
C TRP A 162 5.05 -9.32 -10.63
N ALA A 163 3.74 -9.19 -10.52
CA ALA A 163 3.05 -7.91 -10.49
C ALA A 163 2.43 -7.71 -9.12
N PHE A 164 3.09 -6.94 -8.26
CA PHE A 164 2.66 -6.68 -6.88
C PHE A 164 1.65 -5.57 -6.75
N ALA A 165 1.72 -4.57 -7.63
CA ALA A 165 0.78 -3.45 -7.61
C ALA A 165 0.40 -3.02 -9.03
N ILE A 166 -0.81 -2.47 -9.13
CA ILE A 166 -1.36 -1.90 -10.36
C ILE A 166 -2.07 -0.59 -10.06
N ASP A 167 -1.85 0.44 -10.89
CA ASP A 167 -2.65 1.65 -10.86
C ASP A 167 -3.08 2.06 -12.27
N CYS A 168 -4.35 2.41 -12.42
CA CYS A 168 -4.98 2.73 -13.69
C CYS A 168 -5.52 4.17 -13.67
N PRO A 169 -4.72 5.19 -14.03
CA PRO A 169 -5.17 6.57 -14.06
C PRO A 169 -6.27 6.84 -15.11
N THR A 170 -6.42 5.95 -16.09
CA THR A 170 -7.51 6.01 -17.08
C THR A 170 -8.05 4.62 -17.39
N ALA A 171 -9.19 4.55 -18.09
CA ALA A 171 -9.78 3.28 -18.49
C ALA A 171 -8.89 2.44 -19.44
N THR A 172 -7.94 3.06 -20.13
CA THR A 172 -7.07 2.38 -21.12
C THR A 172 -5.59 2.40 -20.74
N THR A 173 -5.20 3.19 -19.73
CA THR A 173 -3.82 3.28 -19.27
C THR A 173 -3.70 2.72 -17.89
N CYS A 174 -2.89 1.69 -17.74
CA CYS A 174 -2.51 1.11 -16.45
C CYS A 174 -1.00 0.95 -16.36
N TRP A 175 -0.51 1.02 -15.14
CA TRP A 175 0.87 0.77 -14.77
C TRP A 175 0.93 -0.36 -13.76
N MET A 176 1.90 -1.23 -13.90
CA MET A 176 2.17 -2.31 -12.95
C MET A 176 3.62 -2.27 -12.51
N VAL A 177 3.86 -2.68 -11.27
CA VAL A 177 5.20 -2.81 -10.71
C VAL A 177 5.36 -4.11 -9.96
N GLY A 178 6.60 -4.57 -9.86
CA GLY A 178 6.97 -5.76 -9.11
C GLY A 178 8.44 -6.12 -9.35
N PRO A 179 8.90 -7.28 -8.85
CA PRO A 179 10.25 -7.78 -9.09
C PRO A 179 10.36 -8.62 -10.37
N THR A 180 11.52 -8.62 -11.00
CA THR A 180 11.86 -9.56 -12.07
C THR A 180 12.43 -10.85 -11.47
N GLY A 181 11.71 -11.96 -11.59
CA GLY A 181 12.18 -13.32 -11.29
C GLY A 181 13.04 -13.48 -10.04
N PHE A 182 14.00 -14.38 -10.12
CA PHE A 182 14.90 -14.66 -8.99
C PHE A 182 15.96 -13.58 -8.73
N SER A 183 16.21 -12.67 -9.69
CA SER A 183 17.13 -11.55 -9.48
C SER A 183 16.51 -10.44 -8.66
N GLN A 184 15.16 -10.40 -8.61
CA GLN A 184 14.37 -9.41 -7.89
C GLN A 184 14.75 -7.96 -8.21
N ASP A 185 15.16 -7.72 -9.47
CA ASP A 185 15.29 -6.38 -10.00
C ASP A 185 13.90 -5.76 -10.19
N PRO A 186 13.75 -4.45 -10.02
CA PRO A 186 12.47 -3.81 -10.21
C PRO A 186 11.99 -3.95 -11.66
N SER A 187 10.69 -4.14 -11.83
CA SER A 187 10.02 -4.06 -13.12
C SER A 187 8.90 -3.03 -13.09
N VAL A 188 8.71 -2.37 -14.22
CA VAL A 188 7.58 -1.48 -14.46
C VAL A 188 7.02 -1.80 -15.83
N GLU A 189 5.72 -2.01 -15.90
CA GLU A 189 5.00 -2.28 -17.15
C GLU A 189 3.86 -1.31 -17.32
N LYS A 190 3.56 -0.94 -18.56
CA LYS A 190 2.49 0.00 -18.91
C LYS A 190 1.68 -0.49 -20.09
N THR A 191 0.38 -0.34 -20.01
CA THR A 191 -0.51 -0.36 -21.17
C THR A 191 -1.11 1.02 -21.42
N THR A 192 -1.41 1.35 -22.67
CA THR A 192 -2.13 2.57 -23.07
C THR A 192 -3.31 2.26 -23.98
N ASP A 193 -3.55 0.99 -24.25
CA ASP A 193 -4.55 0.49 -25.21
C ASP A 193 -5.54 -0.50 -24.58
N GLY A 194 -5.73 -0.40 -23.26
CA GLY A 194 -6.66 -1.30 -22.55
C GLY A 194 -6.16 -2.74 -22.49
N GLY A 195 -4.85 -2.92 -22.30
CA GLY A 195 -4.23 -4.23 -22.14
C GLY A 195 -4.07 -5.04 -23.41
N ALA A 196 -4.28 -4.45 -24.58
CA ALA A 196 -4.00 -5.12 -25.85
C ALA A 196 -2.49 -5.32 -26.04
N THR A 197 -1.70 -4.35 -25.58
CA THR A 197 -0.24 -4.46 -25.50
C THR A 197 0.29 -3.91 -24.16
N TRP A 198 1.40 -4.47 -23.70
CA TRP A 198 2.12 -4.02 -22.52
C TRP A 198 3.57 -3.74 -22.88
N THR A 199 4.12 -2.69 -22.31
CA THR A 199 5.51 -2.26 -22.50
C THR A 199 6.27 -2.39 -21.20
N LEU A 200 7.31 -3.21 -21.19
CA LEU A 200 8.26 -3.34 -20.08
C LEU A 200 9.31 -2.23 -20.17
N PHE A 201 9.51 -1.49 -19.09
CA PHE A 201 10.56 -0.48 -18.97
C PHE A 201 11.83 -1.08 -18.39
N GLY A 202 12.88 -1.20 -19.23
CA GLY A 202 14.15 -1.79 -18.84
C GLY A 202 15.19 -0.81 -18.31
N ASN A 203 14.93 0.51 -18.35
CA ASN A 203 15.88 1.55 -17.98
C ASN A 203 15.53 2.19 -16.63
N LEU A 204 15.22 1.37 -15.62
CA LEU A 204 14.98 1.87 -14.27
C LEU A 204 16.29 2.29 -13.60
N PRO A 205 16.27 3.28 -12.69
CA PRO A 205 17.45 3.74 -12.00
C PRO A 205 18.11 2.60 -11.23
N THR A 206 19.42 2.44 -11.41
CA THR A 206 20.20 1.47 -10.65
C THR A 206 20.71 2.09 -9.35
N VAL A 207 20.77 1.28 -8.29
CA VAL A 207 21.35 1.70 -7.01
C VAL A 207 22.85 1.45 -7.03
N PRO A 208 23.70 2.49 -6.95
CA PRO A 208 25.15 2.27 -6.87
C PRO A 208 25.53 1.55 -5.59
N SER A 209 26.35 0.49 -5.73
CA SER A 209 27.23 -0.07 -4.68
C SER A 209 26.59 -0.71 -3.44
N THR A 210 25.56 -1.53 -3.60
CA THR A 210 25.33 -2.59 -2.60
C THR A 210 25.74 -3.94 -3.21
N PRO A 211 26.36 -4.87 -2.45
CA PRO A 211 26.68 -6.21 -2.94
C PRO A 211 25.45 -7.02 -3.38
N ILE A 212 24.24 -6.50 -3.09
CA ILE A 212 22.93 -7.05 -3.43
C ILE A 212 22.11 -5.89 -4.04
N GLY A 213 22.59 -5.31 -5.15
CA GLY A 213 22.11 -4.07 -5.76
C GLY A 213 20.69 -4.07 -6.32
N THR A 214 19.85 -4.98 -5.90
CA THR A 214 18.48 -5.13 -6.37
C THR A 214 17.49 -4.56 -5.34
N TYR A 215 16.48 -3.85 -5.82
CA TYR A 215 15.33 -3.40 -5.04
C TYR A 215 14.06 -3.89 -5.71
N GLU A 216 13.03 -4.09 -4.95
CA GLU A 216 11.69 -4.41 -5.45
C GLU A 216 10.79 -3.19 -5.35
N LEU A 217 9.75 -3.16 -6.17
CA LEU A 217 8.70 -2.17 -6.13
C LEU A 217 7.41 -2.85 -5.67
N ASN A 218 6.82 -2.31 -4.60
CA ASN A 218 5.65 -2.88 -3.94
C ASN A 218 4.37 -2.11 -4.24
N GLY A 219 4.48 -0.79 -4.44
CA GLY A 219 3.35 0.09 -4.67
C GLY A 219 3.62 1.08 -5.81
N ILE A 220 2.55 1.51 -6.47
CA ILE A 220 2.56 2.55 -7.49
C ILE A 220 1.30 3.40 -7.41
N SER A 221 1.45 4.71 -7.61
CA SER A 221 0.32 5.64 -7.71
C SER A 221 0.58 6.67 -8.80
N CYS A 222 -0.40 6.87 -9.67
CA CYS A 222 -0.32 7.73 -10.84
C CYS A 222 -1.40 8.82 -10.79
N VAL A 223 -1.00 10.08 -10.78
CA VAL A 223 -1.93 11.20 -10.86
C VAL A 223 -2.38 11.47 -12.30
N SER A 224 -1.70 10.91 -13.28
CA SER A 224 -2.04 10.95 -14.70
C SER A 224 -1.41 9.77 -15.45
N ALA A 225 -1.71 9.63 -16.75
CA ALA A 225 -1.08 8.65 -17.63
C ALA A 225 0.45 8.81 -17.74
N ASP A 226 1.00 9.99 -17.40
CA ASP A 226 2.39 10.34 -17.61
C ASP A 226 3.16 10.58 -16.29
N SER A 227 2.45 10.78 -15.16
CA SER A 227 3.07 11.09 -13.88
C SER A 227 2.73 10.04 -12.83
N CYS A 228 3.74 9.29 -12.40
CA CYS A 228 3.65 8.20 -11.43
C CYS A 228 4.78 8.23 -10.41
N VAL A 229 4.49 7.74 -9.23
CA VAL A 229 5.45 7.45 -8.15
C VAL A 229 5.34 5.98 -7.82
N ALA A 230 6.47 5.27 -7.82
CA ALA A 230 6.54 3.88 -7.39
C ALA A 230 7.51 3.74 -6.20
N VAL A 231 7.12 2.91 -5.24
CA VAL A 231 7.80 2.75 -3.95
C VAL A 231 8.13 1.29 -3.67
N GLY A 232 9.14 1.09 -2.84
CA GLY A 232 9.54 -0.25 -2.42
C GLY A 232 10.74 -0.22 -1.48
N GLY A 233 11.58 -1.26 -1.53
CA GLY A 233 12.76 -1.37 -0.69
C GLY A 233 13.80 -2.32 -1.25
N LEU A 234 14.91 -2.47 -0.54
CA LEU A 234 15.89 -3.49 -0.90
C LEU A 234 15.33 -4.87 -0.61
N ASN A 235 15.58 -5.76 -1.56
CA ASN A 235 15.20 -7.15 -1.40
C ASN A 235 15.77 -7.78 -0.12
N GLY A 236 14.91 -8.56 0.57
CA GLY A 236 15.26 -9.16 1.86
C GLY A 236 15.18 -8.21 3.04
N GLY A 237 14.60 -7.02 2.87
CA GLY A 237 14.23 -6.14 3.97
C GLY A 237 15.37 -5.56 4.79
N SER A 238 16.59 -5.47 4.28
CA SER A 238 17.75 -5.00 5.06
C SER A 238 18.41 -3.73 4.54
N GLY A 239 17.68 -2.91 3.82
CA GLY A 239 18.22 -1.67 3.25
C GLY A 239 17.20 -0.54 3.19
N PRO A 240 17.63 0.64 2.77
CA PRO A 240 16.74 1.79 2.75
C PRO A 240 15.65 1.64 1.69
N ALA A 241 14.46 2.17 2.01
CA ALA A 241 13.36 2.28 1.07
C ALA A 241 13.77 2.96 -0.25
N ARG A 242 13.06 2.64 -1.31
CA ARG A 242 13.29 3.18 -2.65
C ARG A 242 12.03 3.81 -3.20
N VAL A 243 12.23 4.94 -3.85
CA VAL A 243 11.16 5.66 -4.55
C VAL A 243 11.70 6.06 -5.92
N ILE A 244 10.96 5.71 -6.96
CA ILE A 244 11.22 6.18 -8.32
C ILE A 244 10.02 6.95 -8.87
N THR A 245 10.28 7.96 -9.68
CA THR A 245 9.25 8.84 -10.21
C THR A 245 9.42 9.03 -11.72
N THR A 246 8.32 9.19 -12.42
CA THR A 246 8.26 9.63 -13.80
C THR A 246 7.24 10.75 -13.97
N THR A 247 7.50 11.68 -14.89
CA THR A 247 6.57 12.75 -15.30
C THR A 247 6.43 12.83 -16.82
N ASP A 248 7.01 11.88 -17.54
CA ASP A 248 7.07 11.84 -19.01
C ASP A 248 6.56 10.52 -19.59
N GLY A 249 5.66 9.85 -18.85
CA GLY A 249 5.04 8.61 -19.29
C GLY A 249 5.96 7.40 -19.26
N GLY A 250 7.02 7.45 -18.44
CA GLY A 250 8.01 6.38 -18.27
C GLY A 250 9.19 6.47 -19.22
N ALA A 251 9.28 7.51 -20.05
CA ALA A 251 10.46 7.71 -20.91
C ALA A 251 11.74 7.87 -20.07
N THR A 252 11.60 8.54 -18.91
CA THR A 252 12.65 8.58 -17.88
C THR A 252 12.09 8.30 -16.49
N TRP A 253 12.89 7.63 -15.66
CA TRP A 253 12.62 7.41 -14.24
C TRP A 253 13.75 8.00 -13.40
N SER A 254 13.39 8.70 -12.34
CA SER A 254 14.31 9.32 -11.39
C SER A 254 14.25 8.65 -10.05
N LEU A 255 15.39 8.33 -9.43
CA LEU A 255 15.47 7.82 -8.07
C LEU A 255 15.45 8.99 -7.08
N SER A 256 14.57 8.94 -6.09
CA SER A 256 14.58 9.91 -4.99
C SER A 256 15.87 9.80 -4.18
N ALA A 257 16.50 10.94 -3.93
CA ALA A 257 17.71 11.05 -3.10
C ALA A 257 17.39 11.53 -1.68
N SER A 258 16.12 11.44 -1.25
CA SER A 258 15.67 11.93 0.06
C SER A 258 16.39 11.21 1.20
N ALA A 259 16.99 11.99 2.10
CA ALA A 259 17.67 11.46 3.28
C ALA A 259 16.71 10.73 4.24
N ALA A 260 15.43 11.10 4.25
CA ALA A 260 14.43 10.44 5.07
C ALA A 260 14.23 8.96 4.73
N LEU A 261 14.50 8.56 3.49
CA LEU A 261 14.39 7.17 3.05
C LEU A 261 15.49 6.28 3.63
N SER A 262 16.62 6.84 4.07
CA SER A 262 17.77 6.06 4.56
C SER A 262 17.50 5.29 5.86
N GLY A 263 16.54 5.75 6.67
CA GLY A 263 16.12 5.10 7.92
C GLY A 263 14.89 4.20 7.77
N VAL A 264 14.28 4.18 6.59
CA VAL A 264 13.07 3.41 6.32
C VAL A 264 13.44 2.06 5.72
N GLN A 265 12.91 0.99 6.27
CA GLN A 265 13.20 -0.37 5.80
C GLN A 265 12.57 -0.64 4.44
N GLN A 266 11.29 -0.40 4.33
CA GLN A 266 10.50 -0.67 3.13
C GLN A 266 9.26 0.21 3.09
N LEU A 267 8.90 0.70 1.92
CA LEU A 267 7.58 1.23 1.63
C LEU A 267 6.78 0.14 0.91
N MET A 268 5.55 -0.08 1.39
CA MET A 268 4.65 -1.12 0.89
C MET A 268 3.67 -0.54 -0.12
N ASP A 269 3.20 0.67 0.11
CA ASP A 269 2.19 1.31 -0.73
C ASP A 269 2.38 2.84 -0.78
N VAL A 270 1.79 3.48 -1.77
CA VAL A 270 1.82 4.93 -1.98
C VAL A 270 0.51 5.44 -2.55
N SER A 271 0.06 6.59 -2.07
CA SER A 271 -1.12 7.29 -2.59
C SER A 271 -0.76 8.73 -2.94
N CYS A 272 -0.91 9.09 -4.20
CA CYS A 272 -0.57 10.39 -4.75
C CYS A 272 -1.80 11.13 -5.28
N LEU A 273 -1.85 12.42 -5.06
CA LEU A 273 -2.95 13.30 -5.47
C LEU A 273 -2.42 14.58 -6.09
N PRO A 274 -3.12 15.15 -7.08
CA PRO A 274 -2.77 16.47 -7.61
C PRO A 274 -2.84 17.53 -6.51
N ALA A 275 -1.79 18.34 -6.37
CA ALA A 275 -1.76 19.45 -5.43
C ALA A 275 -2.43 20.69 -6.00
N ALA A 276 -3.09 21.50 -5.15
CA ALA A 276 -3.83 22.70 -5.57
C ALA A 276 -2.95 23.78 -6.24
N GLY A 277 -1.64 23.76 -5.99
CA GLY A 277 -0.65 24.68 -6.58
C GLY A 277 0.06 24.15 -7.83
N GLY A 278 -0.35 23.00 -8.33
CA GLY A 278 0.40 22.22 -9.32
C GLY A 278 1.38 21.25 -8.64
N GLY A 279 1.83 20.23 -9.38
CA GLY A 279 2.63 19.12 -8.83
C GLY A 279 1.76 18.11 -8.09
N THR A 280 2.39 17.27 -7.30
CA THR A 280 1.79 16.07 -6.66
C THR A 280 2.14 16.02 -5.18
N THR A 281 1.15 15.76 -4.34
CA THR A 281 1.34 15.37 -2.94
C THR A 281 1.18 13.88 -2.83
N CYS A 282 2.16 13.19 -2.24
CA CYS A 282 2.15 11.75 -2.03
C CYS A 282 2.31 11.40 -0.55
N TYR A 283 1.69 10.30 -0.15
CA TYR A 283 1.90 9.65 1.13
C TYR A 283 2.33 8.21 0.87
N GLY A 284 3.42 7.79 1.48
CA GLY A 284 3.93 6.42 1.41
C GLY A 284 3.85 5.73 2.76
N ALA A 285 3.34 4.52 2.80
CA ALA A 285 3.19 3.72 3.99
C ALA A 285 4.12 2.52 3.99
N GLY A 286 4.58 2.09 5.16
CA GLY A 286 5.50 0.97 5.25
C GLY A 286 6.00 0.67 6.65
N VAL A 287 7.26 0.25 6.75
CA VAL A 287 7.90 -0.21 7.97
C VAL A 287 9.31 0.34 8.14
N THR A 288 9.66 0.62 9.39
CA THR A 288 11.03 0.81 9.85
C THR A 288 11.32 -0.07 11.07
N PHE A 289 12.55 -0.06 11.54
CA PHE A 289 12.91 -0.71 12.79
C PHE A 289 13.52 0.29 13.77
N ALA A 290 13.04 0.27 15.00
CA ALA A 290 13.62 1.05 16.07
C ALA A 290 15.11 0.71 16.23
N SER A 291 15.98 1.72 16.22
CA SER A 291 17.43 1.55 16.20
C SER A 291 18.01 0.94 17.49
N ASP A 292 17.27 1.03 18.59
CA ASP A 292 17.68 0.59 19.92
C ASP A 292 17.14 -0.81 20.30
N THR A 293 15.96 -1.16 19.80
CA THR A 293 15.29 -2.44 20.12
C THR A 293 15.24 -3.41 18.94
N GLY A 294 15.32 -2.91 17.70
CA GLY A 294 15.06 -3.70 16.49
C GLY A 294 13.58 -4.04 16.32
N THR A 295 12.69 -3.40 17.06
CA THR A 295 11.24 -3.59 16.96
C THR A 295 10.72 -2.93 15.69
N ALA A 296 9.82 -3.59 14.98
CA ALA A 296 9.17 -3.03 13.82
C ALA A 296 8.27 -1.84 14.22
N GLU A 297 8.23 -0.83 13.39
CA GLU A 297 7.39 0.35 13.56
C GLU A 297 6.67 0.66 12.26
N SER A 298 5.35 0.75 12.33
CA SER A 298 4.54 1.25 11.21
C SER A 298 4.84 2.72 10.98
N LEU A 299 5.02 3.14 9.73
CA LEU A 299 5.34 4.54 9.42
C LEU A 299 4.60 5.06 8.20
N VAL A 300 4.45 6.40 8.17
CA VAL A 300 4.00 7.14 6.98
C VAL A 300 5.02 8.25 6.67
N LEU A 301 5.37 8.35 5.40
CA LEU A 301 6.14 9.45 4.83
C LEU A 301 5.22 10.32 3.95
N ALA A 302 5.53 11.62 3.83
CA ALA A 302 4.87 12.53 2.91
C ALA A 302 5.87 13.22 1.98
N SER A 303 5.44 13.47 0.76
CA SER A 303 6.13 14.27 -0.25
C SER A 303 5.15 15.32 -0.82
N GLN A 304 5.67 16.52 -1.13
CA GLN A 304 4.89 17.61 -1.74
C GLN A 304 5.52 18.10 -3.04
N ASP A 305 6.46 17.35 -3.59
CA ASP A 305 7.29 17.70 -4.74
C ASP A 305 7.47 16.52 -5.71
N ASP A 306 6.34 15.89 -6.07
CA ASP A 306 6.27 14.78 -7.04
C ASP A 306 7.09 13.55 -6.64
N GLY A 307 7.29 13.32 -5.33
CA GLY A 307 8.07 12.21 -4.79
C GLY A 307 9.60 12.45 -4.77
N ALA A 308 10.05 13.66 -5.08
CA ALA A 308 11.48 13.96 -5.11
C ALA A 308 12.10 13.96 -3.70
N THR A 309 11.40 14.58 -2.72
CA THR A 309 11.81 14.57 -1.30
C THR A 309 10.69 14.07 -0.41
N TRP A 310 11.06 13.45 0.71
CA TRP A 310 10.15 12.84 1.66
C TRP A 310 10.46 13.27 3.08
N ALA A 311 9.43 13.36 3.91
CA ALA A 311 9.53 13.58 5.35
C ALA A 311 8.66 12.57 6.09
N GLN A 312 9.14 12.03 7.20
CA GLN A 312 8.34 11.20 8.07
C GLN A 312 7.29 12.06 8.78
N VAL A 313 6.03 11.65 8.69
CA VAL A 313 4.89 12.37 9.29
C VAL A 313 4.20 11.55 10.38
N GLU A 314 4.40 10.23 10.40
CA GLU A 314 3.91 9.35 11.48
C GLU A 314 4.85 8.17 11.67
N SER A 315 4.94 7.68 12.90
CA SER A 315 5.56 6.40 13.29
C SER A 315 4.85 5.86 14.53
N LEU A 316 4.47 4.59 14.46
CA LEU A 316 3.82 3.87 15.55
C LEU A 316 4.77 2.77 16.04
N ALA A 317 5.11 2.82 17.32
CA ALA A 317 5.87 1.76 17.99
C ALA A 317 4.93 0.58 18.34
N ASP A 318 4.31 -0.01 17.34
CA ASP A 318 3.24 -1.01 17.45
C ASP A 318 3.69 -2.43 17.12
N ASN A 319 5.00 -2.64 16.89
CA ASN A 319 5.58 -3.89 16.41
C ASN A 319 4.88 -4.38 15.13
N GLY A 320 4.59 -3.46 14.21
CA GLY A 320 3.81 -3.67 13.01
C GLY A 320 4.36 -2.99 11.77
N TRP A 321 3.54 -2.99 10.75
CA TRP A 321 3.79 -2.32 9.47
C TRP A 321 2.50 -1.90 8.81
N PHE A 322 2.54 -0.84 7.99
CA PHE A 322 1.44 -0.49 7.12
C PHE A 322 1.59 -1.16 5.75
N ASN A 323 0.56 -1.89 5.31
CA ASN A 323 0.50 -2.55 4.01
C ASN A 323 -0.07 -1.64 2.92
N SER A 324 -0.98 -0.76 3.28
CA SER A 324 -1.74 0.04 2.33
C SER A 324 -2.00 1.45 2.83
N ILE A 325 -2.09 2.40 1.91
CA ILE A 325 -2.46 3.78 2.19
C ILE A 325 -3.36 4.32 1.09
N SER A 326 -4.41 5.03 1.47
CA SER A 326 -5.30 5.68 0.53
C SER A 326 -5.69 7.07 0.99
N CYS A 327 -5.60 8.03 0.08
CA CYS A 327 -5.92 9.43 0.32
C CYS A 327 -7.11 9.85 -0.54
N ALA A 328 -8.17 10.32 0.10
CA ALA A 328 -9.31 10.92 -0.60
C ALA A 328 -9.04 12.38 -1.00
N SER A 329 -8.11 13.02 -0.34
CA SER A 329 -7.63 14.37 -0.62
C SER A 329 -6.23 14.55 -0.07
N THR A 330 -5.54 15.63 -0.40
CA THR A 330 -4.23 15.97 0.18
C THR A 330 -4.27 16.21 1.69
N ARG A 331 -5.45 16.20 2.31
CA ARG A 331 -5.64 16.37 3.76
C ARG A 331 -6.11 15.10 4.46
N ASN A 332 -6.86 14.25 3.78
CA ASN A 332 -7.52 13.10 4.39
C ASN A 332 -6.94 11.80 3.82
N CYS A 333 -6.19 11.09 4.63
CA CYS A 333 -5.58 9.81 4.29
C CYS A 333 -5.80 8.79 5.41
N TRP A 334 -5.81 7.52 5.03
CA TRP A 334 -5.81 6.38 5.91
C TRP A 334 -4.72 5.41 5.51
N ALA A 335 -3.97 4.92 6.50
CA ALA A 335 -3.00 3.84 6.38
C ALA A 335 -3.47 2.63 7.19
N ALA A 336 -3.34 1.44 6.63
CA ALA A 336 -3.80 0.19 7.21
C ALA A 336 -2.73 -0.90 7.09
N GLY A 337 -2.67 -1.81 8.07
CA GLY A 337 -1.67 -2.88 8.08
C GLY A 337 -1.83 -3.83 9.27
N ALA A 338 -0.72 -4.32 9.80
CA ALA A 338 -0.65 -5.22 10.93
C ALA A 338 0.18 -4.62 12.07
N GLY A 339 -0.15 -5.00 13.30
CA GLY A 339 0.56 -4.57 14.50
C GLY A 339 -0.04 -5.17 15.76
N SER A 340 0.56 -4.90 16.92
CA SER A 340 0.06 -5.42 18.21
C SER A 340 -1.31 -4.85 18.60
N ASP A 341 -1.68 -3.67 18.05
CA ASP A 341 -2.90 -2.92 18.36
C ASP A 341 -3.68 -2.55 17.09
N ASP A 342 -3.67 -3.43 16.08
CA ASP A 342 -4.28 -3.22 14.75
C ASP A 342 -3.84 -1.89 14.09
N ALA A 343 -2.88 -1.96 13.18
CA ALA A 343 -2.31 -0.79 12.57
C ALA A 343 -3.28 -0.12 11.59
N LEU A 344 -4.13 0.76 12.12
CA LEU A 344 -4.98 1.65 11.33
C LEU A 344 -4.79 3.08 11.84
N ALA A 345 -4.34 3.97 10.95
CA ALA A 345 -4.12 5.36 11.29
C ALA A 345 -4.69 6.29 10.21
N GLY A 346 -5.25 7.42 10.63
CA GLY A 346 -5.83 8.40 9.74
C GLY A 346 -5.40 9.83 10.04
N THR A 347 -5.40 10.68 9.02
CA THR A 347 -5.19 12.12 9.11
C THR A 347 -6.30 12.87 8.41
N SER A 348 -6.65 14.07 8.91
CA SER A 348 -7.57 15.01 8.27
C SER A 348 -6.96 16.40 8.06
N ASP A 349 -5.70 16.59 8.41
CA ASP A 349 -5.01 17.86 8.38
C ASP A 349 -3.76 17.88 7.48
N GLY A 350 -3.65 16.89 6.59
CA GLY A 350 -2.55 16.78 5.63
C GLY A 350 -1.30 16.18 6.23
N GLY A 351 -1.46 15.29 7.21
CA GLY A 351 -0.36 14.59 7.86
C GLY A 351 0.29 15.38 8.99
N SER A 352 -0.28 16.54 9.39
CA SER A 352 0.24 17.30 10.53
C SER A 352 -0.03 16.57 11.85
N SER A 353 -1.10 15.81 11.90
CA SER A 353 -1.40 14.86 12.98
C SER A 353 -2.04 13.58 12.41
N TRP A 354 -1.81 12.47 13.10
CA TRP A 354 -2.40 11.17 12.80
C TRP A 354 -3.10 10.64 14.04
N SER A 355 -4.21 9.97 13.84
CA SER A 355 -4.96 9.30 14.89
C SER A 355 -5.05 7.83 14.61
N THR A 356 -4.75 7.00 15.61
CA THR A 356 -4.86 5.54 15.50
C THR A 356 -6.24 5.08 15.92
N VAL A 357 -6.74 4.06 15.24
CA VAL A 357 -7.95 3.34 15.63
C VAL A 357 -7.52 1.97 16.12
N THR A 358 -7.97 1.63 17.33
CA THR A 358 -7.91 0.24 17.78
C THR A 358 -9.13 -0.47 17.22
N SER A 359 -8.93 -1.39 16.30
CA SER A 359 -10.01 -2.27 15.87
C SER A 359 -10.15 -3.44 16.85
N ASP A 360 -11.37 -3.91 17.06
CA ASP A 360 -11.61 -5.15 17.84
C ASP A 360 -11.24 -6.41 17.02
N THR A 361 -10.55 -6.24 15.90
CA THR A 361 -10.16 -7.36 15.04
C THR A 361 -8.76 -7.84 15.41
N THR A 362 -8.59 -9.13 15.59
CA THR A 362 -7.28 -9.79 15.76
C THR A 362 -6.60 -10.06 14.41
N ASN A 363 -7.08 -9.41 13.34
CA ASN A 363 -6.71 -9.72 11.96
C ASN A 363 -6.02 -8.55 11.29
N GLU A 364 -5.05 -8.87 10.48
CA GLU A 364 -4.32 -7.93 9.63
C GLU A 364 -5.27 -7.21 8.66
N LEU A 365 -5.07 -5.89 8.51
CA LEU A 365 -5.72 -5.09 7.50
C LEU A 365 -4.91 -5.16 6.22
N GLY A 366 -5.42 -5.88 5.22
CA GLY A 366 -4.73 -6.09 3.94
C GLY A 366 -4.69 -4.84 3.08
N SER A 367 -5.79 -4.10 3.00
CA SER A 367 -5.91 -2.94 2.10
C SER A 367 -6.93 -1.93 2.60
N VAL A 368 -6.73 -0.65 2.23
CA VAL A 368 -7.67 0.45 2.45
C VAL A 368 -7.87 1.25 1.17
N SER A 369 -9.10 1.71 0.88
CA SER A 369 -9.39 2.59 -0.25
C SER A 369 -10.48 3.60 0.11
N CYS A 370 -10.24 4.87 -0.24
CA CYS A 370 -11.08 6.00 0.16
C CYS A 370 -11.90 6.54 -1.02
N LEU A 371 -13.21 6.66 -0.82
CA LEU A 371 -14.18 7.26 -1.76
C LEU A 371 -14.24 8.77 -1.64
N SER A 372 -14.11 9.27 -0.41
CA SER A 372 -14.19 10.69 -0.08
C SER A 372 -13.40 10.96 1.20
N GLY A 373 -13.30 12.23 1.61
CA GLY A 373 -12.64 12.60 2.87
C GLY A 373 -13.27 11.98 4.13
N SER A 374 -14.48 11.47 4.01
CA SER A 374 -15.24 10.91 5.13
C SER A 374 -15.60 9.44 4.97
N THR A 375 -15.30 8.82 3.84
CA THR A 375 -15.72 7.43 3.59
C THR A 375 -14.59 6.63 2.99
N CYS A 376 -14.11 5.66 3.73
CA CYS A 376 -13.11 4.68 3.29
C CYS A 376 -13.60 3.26 3.54
N VAL A 377 -13.06 2.33 2.82
CA VAL A 377 -13.28 0.89 2.94
C VAL A 377 -11.95 0.23 3.23
N ALA A 378 -11.90 -0.63 4.24
CA ALA A 378 -10.76 -1.48 4.52
C ALA A 378 -11.17 -2.95 4.44
N VAL A 379 -10.25 -3.80 4.02
CA VAL A 379 -10.46 -5.25 3.90
C VAL A 379 -9.49 -5.98 4.79
N THR A 380 -10.00 -6.99 5.49
CA THR A 380 -9.22 -7.92 6.31
C THR A 380 -9.49 -9.34 5.83
N ASP A 381 -8.70 -10.29 6.25
CA ASP A 381 -8.99 -11.73 6.03
C ASP A 381 -10.39 -12.13 6.49
N ASN A 382 -10.99 -11.37 7.40
CA ASN A 382 -12.26 -11.69 8.05
C ASN A 382 -13.46 -10.89 7.56
N GLY A 383 -13.27 -9.93 6.66
CA GLY A 383 -14.38 -9.15 6.16
C GLY A 383 -14.01 -7.78 5.60
N VAL A 384 -15.03 -7.04 5.31
CA VAL A 384 -14.94 -5.66 4.82
C VAL A 384 -15.44 -4.71 5.88
N TRP A 385 -14.69 -3.66 6.13
CA TRP A 385 -14.99 -2.62 7.10
C TRP A 385 -15.17 -1.28 6.37
N VAL A 386 -16.07 -0.45 6.88
CA VAL A 386 -16.38 0.86 6.29
C VAL A 386 -16.36 1.93 7.38
N THR A 387 -15.78 3.09 7.07
CA THR A 387 -15.87 4.25 7.98
C THR A 387 -17.32 4.70 8.12
N SER A 388 -17.66 5.25 9.27
CA SER A 388 -18.92 5.98 9.45
C SER A 388 -18.99 7.22 8.54
N ASP A 389 -20.22 7.68 8.23
CA ASP A 389 -20.49 8.80 7.30
C ASP A 389 -19.85 10.14 7.69
N ASP A 390 -19.36 10.28 8.92
CA ASP A 390 -18.68 11.47 9.46
C ASP A 390 -17.16 11.39 9.38
N GLY A 391 -16.62 10.33 8.76
CA GLY A 391 -15.20 10.18 8.45
C GLY A 391 -14.33 9.79 9.62
N GLY A 392 -14.89 9.44 10.77
CA GLY A 392 -14.16 8.95 11.94
C GLY A 392 -13.07 9.88 12.48
N LEU A 393 -12.91 11.07 11.91
CA LEU A 393 -11.84 12.02 12.18
C LEU A 393 -12.32 13.28 12.90
N THR A 394 -13.51 13.28 13.51
CA THR A 394 -13.90 14.38 14.39
C THR A 394 -13.09 14.33 15.66
N PRO A 395 -12.27 15.36 15.99
CA PRO A 395 -11.63 15.42 17.28
C PRO A 395 -12.71 15.35 18.36
N ALA A 396 -12.52 14.46 19.33
CA ALA A 396 -13.34 14.47 20.53
C ALA A 396 -13.28 15.87 21.13
N SER A 397 -14.43 16.54 21.25
CA SER A 397 -14.60 17.87 21.81
C SER A 397 -14.38 17.88 23.32
#